data_5391e8157764053a2e8c122aa51288f2
#
_entry.id   5391e8157764053a2e8c122aa51288f2
#
_cell.length_a   1.000
_cell.length_b   1.000
_cell.length_c   1.000
_cell.angle_alpha   90.00
_cell.angle_beta   90.00
_cell.angle_gamma   90.00
#
_symmetry.space_group_name_H-M   'P 1'
#
loop_
_entity.id
_entity.type
_entity.pdbx_description
1 polymer ?
#
loop_
_entity_poly.entity_id
_entity_poly.type
_entity_poly.pdbx_seq_one_letter_code
_entity_poly.pdbx_strand_id
1 'polypeptide(L)'
;LASIVEQESWVKSERPDVAAVYLNRLKINMRLQADPTIKFIVKGQNIKRVLNKHLKIKSPYNTYLNYGLPPGPICLPTKNAIEAVLNPSKHDYLYFCANADFSGRHAFAKNHKEHMRNARAYQKALNARKVYN
;
A
#
# COMPACT_ATOMS: atom_id res chain seq x y z
N LEU A 1 1.76 -11.06 5.42
CA LEU A 1 2.18 -9.98 4.51
C LEU A 1 1.71 -10.20 3.07
N ALA A 2 1.78 -11.45 2.58
CA ALA A 2 1.38 -11.74 1.19
C ALA A 2 -0.05 -11.30 0.88
N SER A 3 -0.99 -11.44 1.82
CA SER A 3 -2.37 -11.01 1.63
C SER A 3 -2.49 -9.49 1.47
N ILE A 4 -1.62 -8.73 2.13
CA ILE A 4 -1.56 -7.27 1.99
C ILE A 4 -1.03 -6.90 0.60
N VAL A 5 0.06 -7.54 0.17
CA VAL A 5 0.66 -7.33 -1.15
C VAL A 5 -0.33 -7.67 -2.26
N GLU A 6 -1.08 -8.76 -2.09
CA GLU A 6 -2.13 -9.20 -3.03
C GLU A 6 -3.14 -8.08 -3.29
N GLN A 7 -3.60 -7.42 -2.24
CA GLN A 7 -4.62 -6.40 -2.32
C GLN A 7 -4.06 -5.02 -2.70
N GLU A 8 -2.75 -4.82 -2.56
CA GLU A 8 -2.12 -3.52 -2.84
C GLU A 8 -1.83 -3.31 -4.31
N SER A 9 -1.41 -4.33 -5.04
CA SER A 9 -1.03 -4.17 -6.45
C SER A 9 -1.69 -5.21 -7.35
N TRP A 10 -2.34 -4.73 -8.39
CA TRP A 10 -2.89 -5.56 -9.47
C TRP A 10 -1.82 -5.95 -10.49
N VAL A 11 -0.70 -5.22 -10.54
CA VAL A 11 0.42 -5.49 -11.45
C VAL A 11 1.32 -6.53 -10.80
N LYS A 12 1.21 -7.77 -11.24
CA LYS A 12 1.95 -8.90 -10.62
C LYS A 12 3.45 -8.70 -10.63
N SER A 13 4.01 -8.13 -11.70
CA SER A 13 5.45 -7.90 -11.81
C SER A 13 5.97 -6.86 -10.82
N GLU A 14 5.10 -6.02 -10.24
CA GLU A 14 5.46 -5.00 -9.27
C GLU A 14 5.36 -5.50 -7.83
N ARG A 15 4.70 -6.63 -7.60
CA ARG A 15 4.50 -7.15 -6.23
C ARG A 15 5.78 -7.37 -5.44
N PRO A 16 6.90 -7.86 -6.04
CA PRO A 16 8.16 -7.93 -5.30
C PRO A 16 8.66 -6.58 -4.81
N ASP A 17 8.43 -5.50 -5.58
CA ASP A 17 8.81 -4.14 -5.20
C ASP A 17 7.96 -3.65 -4.01
N VAL A 18 6.65 -3.92 -4.06
CA VAL A 18 5.72 -3.57 -2.99
C VAL A 18 6.04 -4.36 -1.72
N ALA A 19 6.29 -5.66 -1.86
CA ALA A 19 6.68 -6.51 -0.72
C ALA A 19 7.94 -5.99 -0.04
N ALA A 20 8.92 -5.56 -0.83
CA ALA A 20 10.19 -5.03 -0.31
C ALA A 20 9.99 -3.75 0.49
N VAL A 21 9.06 -2.86 0.11
CA VAL A 21 8.75 -1.66 0.89
C VAL A 21 8.26 -2.05 2.28
N TYR A 22 7.29 -2.97 2.36
CA TYR A 22 6.76 -3.41 3.65
C TYR A 22 7.82 -4.10 4.50
N LEU A 23 8.65 -4.95 3.89
CA LEU A 23 9.75 -5.61 4.60
C LEU A 23 10.78 -4.60 5.11
N ASN A 24 11.09 -3.57 4.31
CA ASN A 24 11.98 -2.49 4.73
C ASN A 24 11.42 -1.74 5.94
N ARG A 25 10.11 -1.46 5.95
CA ARG A 25 9.44 -0.82 7.08
C ARG A 25 9.50 -1.68 8.34
N LEU A 26 9.26 -2.99 8.19
CA LEU A 26 9.33 -3.91 9.33
C LEU A 26 10.72 -3.92 9.96
N LYS A 27 11.78 -3.85 9.15
CA LYS A 27 13.16 -3.85 9.63
C LYS A 27 13.48 -2.66 10.52
N ILE A 28 12.87 -1.50 10.27
CA ILE A 28 13.13 -0.28 11.04
C ILE A 28 12.01 0.05 12.02
N ASN A 29 11.12 -0.91 12.27
CA ASN A 29 9.97 -0.75 13.16
C ASN A 29 9.08 0.43 12.78
N MET A 30 8.81 0.57 11.50
CA MET A 30 7.92 1.57 10.93
C MET A 30 6.55 0.94 10.69
N ARG A 31 5.47 1.66 11.01
CA ARG A 31 4.12 1.15 10.76
C ARG A 31 3.92 0.89 9.28
N LEU A 32 3.21 -0.19 8.95
CA LEU A 32 2.99 -0.56 7.55
C LEU A 32 2.08 0.43 6.82
N GLN A 33 1.10 1.02 7.52
CA GLN A 33 0.16 1.99 6.95
C GLN A 33 -0.45 1.50 5.63
N ALA A 34 -0.91 0.26 5.65
CA ALA A 34 -1.44 -0.41 4.47
C ALA A 34 -2.94 -0.23 4.37
N ASP A 35 -3.41 0.50 3.37
CA ASP A 35 -4.83 0.73 3.11
C ASP A 35 -5.66 -0.56 3.01
N PRO A 36 -5.15 -1.65 2.40
CA PRO A 36 -5.90 -2.90 2.37
C PRO A 36 -6.32 -3.43 3.74
N THR A 37 -5.54 -3.18 4.80
CA THR A 37 -5.92 -3.58 6.16
C THR A 37 -7.11 -2.78 6.66
N ILE A 38 -7.21 -1.52 6.29
CA ILE A 38 -8.35 -0.67 6.65
C ILE A 38 -9.61 -1.13 5.91
N LYS A 39 -9.49 -1.43 4.62
CA LYS A 39 -10.61 -1.96 3.83
C LYS A 39 -11.13 -3.28 4.42
N PHE A 40 -10.22 -4.11 4.93
CA PHE A 40 -10.59 -5.35 5.61
C PHE A 40 -11.42 -5.08 6.87
N ILE A 41 -11.01 -4.10 7.69
CA ILE A 41 -11.68 -3.73 8.94
C ILE A 41 -13.10 -3.22 8.66
N VAL A 42 -13.28 -2.41 7.63
CA VAL A 42 -14.56 -1.80 7.27
C VAL A 42 -15.35 -2.62 6.24
N LYS A 43 -14.97 -3.86 6.02
CA LYS A 43 -15.64 -4.77 5.08
C LYS A 43 -17.12 -4.83 5.42
N GLY A 44 -17.96 -4.64 4.41
CA GLY A 44 -19.42 -4.61 4.58
C GLY A 44 -20.00 -3.21 4.74
N GLN A 45 -19.19 -2.18 4.97
CA GLN A 45 -19.66 -0.79 5.06
C GLN A 45 -19.74 -0.11 3.69
N ASN A 46 -19.42 -0.81 2.62
CA ASN A 46 -19.54 -0.34 1.23
C ASN A 46 -18.82 1.00 0.98
N ILE A 47 -17.62 1.16 1.51
CA ILE A 47 -16.81 2.35 1.29
C ILE A 47 -16.08 2.25 -0.06
N LYS A 48 -16.02 3.36 -0.80
CA LYS A 48 -15.32 3.41 -2.08
C LYS A 48 -13.82 3.66 -1.94
N ARG A 49 -13.43 4.39 -0.89
CA ARG A 49 -12.03 4.70 -0.62
C ARG A 49 -11.82 4.90 0.87
N VAL A 50 -10.57 4.72 1.31
CA VAL A 50 -10.17 4.95 2.69
C VAL A 50 -10.09 6.46 2.93
N LEU A 51 -10.80 6.94 3.96
CA LEU A 51 -10.78 8.33 4.39
C LEU A 51 -10.05 8.44 5.73
N ASN A 52 -9.67 9.67 6.11
CA ASN A 52 -8.95 9.90 7.37
C ASN A 52 -9.67 9.32 8.59
N LYS A 53 -11.00 9.39 8.63
CA LYS A 53 -11.78 8.82 9.73
C LYS A 53 -11.59 7.30 9.87
N HIS A 54 -11.36 6.62 8.76
CA HIS A 54 -11.15 5.17 8.77
C HIS A 54 -9.79 4.78 9.37
N LEU A 55 -8.79 5.65 9.23
CA LEU A 55 -7.43 5.41 9.73
C LEU A 55 -7.36 5.37 11.26
N LYS A 56 -8.40 5.87 11.93
CA LYS A 56 -8.46 5.97 13.40
C LYS A 56 -9.25 4.84 14.06
N ILE A 57 -9.79 3.91 13.29
CA ILE A 57 -10.60 2.81 13.81
C ILE A 57 -9.70 1.87 14.63
N LYS A 58 -10.08 1.64 15.89
CA LYS A 58 -9.34 0.75 16.77
C LYS A 58 -9.59 -0.70 16.38
N SER A 59 -8.55 -1.37 15.91
CA SER A 59 -8.58 -2.78 15.55
C SER A 59 -7.13 -3.30 15.55
N PRO A 60 -6.91 -4.56 15.94
CA PRO A 60 -5.59 -5.19 15.82
C PRO A 60 -5.08 -5.22 14.37
N TYR A 61 -5.98 -5.15 13.38
CA TYR A 61 -5.64 -5.14 11.96
C TYR A 61 -5.26 -3.77 11.43
N ASN A 62 -5.46 -2.69 12.21
CA ASN A 62 -5.17 -1.33 11.75
C ASN A 62 -3.67 -1.06 11.79
N THR A 63 -3.03 -1.09 10.61
CA THR A 63 -1.59 -0.88 10.46
C THR A 63 -1.18 0.60 10.50
N TYR A 64 -2.12 1.52 10.60
CA TYR A 64 -1.86 2.93 10.89
C TYR A 64 -1.69 3.18 12.40
N LEU A 65 -2.28 2.34 13.24
CA LEU A 65 -2.21 2.47 14.71
C LEU A 65 -1.25 1.50 15.36
N ASN A 66 -1.06 0.32 14.76
CA ASN A 66 -0.26 -0.75 15.34
C ASN A 66 1.01 -1.00 14.52
N TYR A 67 2.10 -1.31 15.23
CA TYR A 67 3.37 -1.70 14.61
C TYR A 67 3.33 -3.16 14.18
N GLY A 68 4.07 -3.47 13.12
CA GLY A 68 4.20 -4.84 12.66
C GLY A 68 3.04 -5.35 11.82
N LEU A 69 3.04 -6.65 11.61
CA LEU A 69 1.98 -7.32 10.84
C LEU A 69 0.70 -7.44 11.67
N PRO A 70 -0.48 -7.43 11.01
CA PRO A 70 -1.73 -7.73 11.71
C PRO A 70 -1.78 -9.19 12.18
N PRO A 71 -2.75 -9.55 13.03
CA PRO A 71 -2.81 -10.89 13.63
C PRO A 71 -2.94 -12.04 12.64
N GLY A 72 -3.48 -11.78 11.45
CA GLY A 72 -3.65 -12.80 10.43
C GLY A 72 -3.81 -12.22 9.05
N PRO A 73 -3.98 -13.06 8.02
CA PRO A 73 -4.17 -12.57 6.65
C PRO A 73 -5.52 -11.88 6.48
N ILE A 74 -5.58 -10.93 5.54
CA ILE A 74 -6.81 -10.20 5.20
C ILE A 74 -7.53 -10.80 4.00
N CYS A 75 -6.89 -11.75 3.30
CA CYS A 75 -7.47 -12.53 2.22
C CYS A 75 -6.65 -13.80 2.03
N LEU A 76 -7.12 -14.69 1.18
CA LEU A 76 -6.34 -15.86 0.77
C LEU A 76 -5.38 -15.42 -0.34
N PRO A 77 -4.06 -15.31 -0.07
CA PRO A 77 -3.13 -14.80 -1.07
C PRO A 77 -2.89 -15.83 -2.17
N THR A 78 -2.66 -15.34 -3.40
CA THR A 78 -2.26 -16.19 -4.51
C THR A 78 -0.80 -16.61 -4.36
N LYS A 79 -0.41 -17.65 -5.09
CA LYS A 79 0.98 -18.11 -5.15
C LYS A 79 1.93 -16.98 -5.55
N ASN A 80 1.52 -16.15 -6.52
CA ASN A 80 2.32 -15.02 -6.98
C ASN A 80 2.64 -14.04 -5.85
N ALA A 81 1.65 -13.71 -5.01
CA ALA A 81 1.86 -12.80 -3.88
C ALA A 81 2.77 -13.41 -2.82
N ILE A 82 2.63 -14.71 -2.56
CA ILE A 82 3.51 -15.43 -1.63
C ILE A 82 4.95 -15.42 -2.15
N GLU A 83 5.15 -15.72 -3.42
CA GLU A 83 6.48 -15.69 -4.03
C GLU A 83 7.12 -14.31 -3.98
N ALA A 84 6.32 -13.26 -4.15
CA ALA A 84 6.81 -11.89 -4.08
C ALA A 84 7.38 -11.55 -2.68
N VAL A 85 6.77 -12.07 -1.63
CA VAL A 85 7.26 -11.88 -0.25
C VAL A 85 8.51 -12.72 0.02
N LEU A 86 8.56 -13.95 -0.51
CA LEU A 86 9.70 -14.83 -0.34
C LEU A 86 10.92 -14.39 -1.16
N ASN A 87 10.68 -13.74 -2.29
CA ASN A 87 11.72 -13.26 -3.20
C ASN A 87 11.49 -11.78 -3.52
N PRO A 88 11.60 -10.91 -2.50
CA PRO A 88 11.33 -9.48 -2.70
C PRO A 88 12.44 -8.82 -3.52
N SER A 89 12.10 -7.70 -4.14
CA SER A 89 13.09 -6.86 -4.80
C SER A 89 14.09 -6.31 -3.78
N LYS A 90 15.29 -5.98 -4.27
CA LYS A 90 16.35 -5.40 -3.44
C LYS A 90 16.39 -3.90 -3.68
N HIS A 91 15.86 -3.12 -2.74
CA HIS A 91 15.89 -1.66 -2.76
C HIS A 91 15.70 -1.10 -1.34
N ASP A 92 15.84 0.22 -1.21
CA ASP A 92 15.72 0.93 0.08
C ASP A 92 14.44 1.75 0.18
N TYR A 93 13.49 1.55 -0.72
CA TYR A 93 12.25 2.33 -0.70
C TYR A 93 11.42 2.03 0.54
N LEU A 94 10.86 3.08 1.12
CA LEU A 94 9.98 3.02 2.30
C LEU A 94 8.57 3.50 2.00
N TYR A 95 8.34 4.11 0.82
CA TYR A 95 7.06 4.69 0.42
C TYR A 95 6.71 4.32 -1.01
N PHE A 96 5.43 4.27 -1.27
CA PHE A 96 4.93 4.21 -2.65
C PHE A 96 3.54 4.84 -2.71
N CYS A 97 3.17 5.32 -3.88
CA CYS A 97 1.83 5.82 -4.18
C CYS A 97 1.52 5.51 -5.64
N ALA A 98 0.26 5.72 -6.05
CA ALA A 98 -0.12 5.49 -7.45
C ALA A 98 0.70 6.37 -8.39
N ASN A 99 1.13 5.80 -9.53
CA ASN A 99 1.89 6.53 -10.52
C ASN A 99 1.00 7.50 -11.30
N ALA A 100 1.53 8.69 -11.58
CA ALA A 100 0.82 9.77 -12.26
C ALA A 100 0.43 9.44 -13.71
N ASP A 101 1.00 8.38 -14.30
CA ASP A 101 0.68 7.93 -15.66
C ASP A 101 -0.57 7.04 -15.74
N PHE A 102 -1.21 6.76 -14.60
CA PHE A 102 -2.41 5.91 -14.49
C PHE A 102 -2.22 4.49 -15.05
N SER A 103 -0.99 3.99 -15.03
CA SER A 103 -0.66 2.64 -15.53
C SER A 103 -1.12 1.52 -14.58
N GLY A 104 -1.56 1.86 -13.37
CA GLY A 104 -1.81 0.89 -12.30
C GLY A 104 -0.56 0.57 -11.50
N ARG A 105 0.59 1.06 -11.93
CA ARG A 105 1.86 0.92 -11.23
C ARG A 105 2.00 1.98 -10.15
N HIS A 106 3.05 1.86 -9.36
CA HIS A 106 3.33 2.79 -8.26
C HIS A 106 4.62 3.57 -8.50
N ALA A 107 4.71 4.73 -7.86
CA ALA A 107 5.93 5.53 -7.76
C ALA A 107 6.52 5.30 -6.38
N PHE A 108 7.76 4.85 -6.33
CA PHE A 108 8.46 4.48 -5.09
C PHE A 108 9.37 5.61 -4.62
N ALA A 109 9.55 5.72 -3.30
CA ALA A 109 10.39 6.76 -2.70
C ALA A 109 11.14 6.23 -1.47
N LYS A 110 12.33 6.77 -1.23
CA LYS A 110 13.17 6.41 -0.08
C LYS A 110 12.82 7.20 1.16
N ASN A 111 12.29 8.42 1.01
CA ASN A 111 11.98 9.32 2.11
C ASN A 111 10.67 10.04 1.88
N HIS A 112 10.19 10.67 2.93
CA HIS A 112 8.90 11.36 2.91
C HIS A 112 8.84 12.51 1.90
N LYS A 113 9.95 13.23 1.72
CA LYS A 113 10.03 14.35 0.76
C LYS A 113 9.79 13.88 -0.68
N GLU A 114 10.47 12.82 -1.09
CA GLU A 114 10.29 12.22 -2.43
C GLU A 114 8.87 11.67 -2.59
N HIS A 115 8.36 11.02 -1.54
CA HIS A 115 7.00 10.49 -1.54
C HIS A 115 5.96 11.60 -1.74
N MET A 116 6.11 12.71 -1.04
CA MET A 116 5.19 13.85 -1.18
C MET A 116 5.27 14.47 -2.57
N ARG A 117 6.44 14.49 -3.19
CA ARG A 117 6.61 14.93 -4.58
C ARG A 117 5.81 14.03 -5.52
N ASN A 118 5.94 12.72 -5.35
CA ASN A 118 5.21 11.74 -6.17
C ASN A 118 3.70 11.85 -5.95
N ALA A 119 3.27 12.01 -4.70
CA ALA A 119 1.85 12.14 -4.35
C ALA A 119 1.24 13.40 -4.97
N ARG A 120 1.96 14.53 -4.95
CA ARG A 120 1.52 15.76 -5.58
C ARG A 120 1.42 15.62 -7.10
N ALA A 121 2.38 14.95 -7.72
CA ALA A 121 2.34 14.69 -9.16
C ALA A 121 1.10 13.87 -9.53
N TYR A 122 0.79 12.84 -8.76
CA TYR A 122 -0.42 12.06 -8.96
C TYR A 122 -1.68 12.89 -8.78
N GLN A 123 -1.75 13.69 -7.71
CA GLN A 123 -2.92 14.53 -7.45
C GLN A 123 -3.12 15.58 -8.55
N LYS A 124 -2.02 16.18 -9.04
CA LYS A 124 -2.06 17.13 -10.15
C LYS A 124 -2.58 16.47 -11.43
N ALA A 125 -2.09 15.27 -11.74
CA ALA A 125 -2.54 14.52 -12.91
C ALA A 125 -4.02 14.13 -12.80
N LEU A 126 -4.46 13.74 -11.59
CA LEU A 126 -5.84 13.39 -11.32
C LEU A 126 -6.77 14.59 -11.48
N ASN A 127 -6.36 15.76 -10.97
CA ASN A 127 -7.13 17.01 -11.10
C ASN A 127 -7.26 17.44 -12.57
N ALA A 128 -6.18 17.34 -13.34
CA ALA A 128 -6.20 17.66 -14.77
C ALA A 128 -7.16 16.73 -15.51
N ARG A 129 -7.17 15.44 -15.16
CA ARG A 129 -8.06 14.46 -15.79
C ARG A 129 -9.53 14.72 -15.48
N LYS A 130 -9.84 15.20 -14.26
CA LYS A 130 -11.21 15.57 -13.86
C LYS A 130 -11.75 16.76 -14.64
N VAL A 131 -10.88 17.70 -15.02
CA VAL A 131 -11.29 18.89 -15.79
C VAL A 131 -11.78 18.49 -17.20
N TYR A 132 -11.21 17.44 -17.76
CA TYR A 132 -11.54 17.00 -19.13
C TYR A 132 -12.57 15.87 -19.16
N ASN A 133 -12.96 15.35 -18.02
CA ASN A 133 -13.98 14.34 -17.87
C ASN A 133 -15.21 14.92 -17.18
#